data_69b4586bf9fa52eebb87312f006ed8a3
#
_entry.id   69b4586bf9fa52eebb87312f006ed8a3
#
_cell.length_a   1.000
_cell.length_b   1.000
_cell.length_c   1.000
_cell.angle_alpha   90.00
_cell.angle_beta   90.00
_cell.angle_gamma   90.00
#
_symmetry.space_group_name_H-M   'P 1'
#
loop_
_entity.id
_entity.type
_entity.pdbx_description
1 polymer ?
#
loop_
_entity_poly.entity_id
_entity_poly.type
_entity_poly.pdbx_seq_one_letter_code
_entity_poly.pdbx_strand_id
1 'polypeptide(L)'
;FCYICRMKRLTTTLALLAAALYATAQEATLPTPDAKALGMGGVAMTTLSGSHAIYNNSATAIFSQMPSQVSSSYYGQGEFDYYAVTGFCRFDNVNLAQIGWRQYLRERGNNDMAVDLGYSRRLGDRWAVGIVGRYMHLKRPDDTADALAVDLSAAWSMPLENVGSYSTLRVGGKLGNLGGYLGKTDYTLPMDLTAGVALDTFLSDAHEITVGADWGYYFSPGSRCP
;
A
#
# COMPACT_ATOMS: atom_id res chain seq x y z
N PHE A 1 37.37 -18.72 -13.13
CA PHE A 1 36.12 -19.27 -13.74
C PHE A 1 35.07 -19.72 -12.71
N CYS A 2 35.46 -20.08 -11.51
CA CYS A 2 34.53 -20.59 -10.48
C CYS A 2 33.70 -19.50 -9.76
N TYR A 3 34.18 -18.26 -9.68
CA TYR A 3 33.50 -17.16 -8.96
C TYR A 3 32.26 -16.65 -9.71
N ILE A 4 32.33 -16.52 -11.02
CA ILE A 4 31.22 -16.04 -11.88
C ILE A 4 30.06 -17.04 -11.91
N CYS A 5 30.38 -18.34 -11.87
CA CYS A 5 29.37 -19.40 -11.87
C CYS A 5 28.63 -19.48 -10.51
N ARG A 6 29.32 -19.16 -9.41
CA ARG A 6 28.73 -19.12 -8.07
C ARG A 6 27.84 -17.90 -7.86
N MET A 7 28.24 -16.74 -8.41
CA MET A 7 27.42 -15.53 -8.41
C MET A 7 26.13 -15.69 -9.22
N LYS A 8 26.20 -16.29 -10.43
CA LYS A 8 25.02 -16.56 -11.25
C LYS A 8 24.01 -17.48 -10.56
N ARG A 9 24.49 -18.49 -9.84
CA ARG A 9 23.61 -19.39 -9.08
C ARG A 9 22.96 -18.68 -7.89
N LEU A 10 23.69 -17.80 -7.20
CA LEU A 10 23.15 -17.04 -6.08
C LEU A 10 22.08 -16.04 -6.53
N THR A 11 22.32 -15.33 -7.64
CA THR A 11 21.33 -14.37 -8.19
C THR A 11 20.10 -15.07 -8.75
N THR A 12 20.24 -16.23 -9.41
CA THR A 12 19.07 -17.02 -9.86
C THR A 12 18.28 -17.60 -8.69
N THR A 13 18.94 -18.06 -7.63
CA THR A 13 18.25 -18.57 -6.44
C THR A 13 17.52 -17.45 -5.68
N LEU A 14 18.13 -16.27 -5.56
CA LEU A 14 17.48 -15.09 -4.97
C LEU A 14 16.28 -14.62 -5.82
N ALA A 15 16.41 -14.61 -7.13
CA ALA A 15 15.33 -14.25 -8.04
C ALA A 15 14.15 -15.26 -8.00
N LEU A 16 14.46 -16.55 -7.89
CA LEU A 16 13.45 -17.60 -7.74
C LEU A 16 12.79 -17.58 -6.35
N LEU A 17 13.54 -17.28 -5.28
CA LEU A 17 12.96 -17.07 -3.95
C LEU A 17 12.06 -15.83 -3.93
N ALA A 18 12.48 -14.73 -4.54
CA ALA A 18 11.66 -13.54 -4.68
C ALA A 18 10.38 -13.81 -5.47
N ALA A 19 10.47 -14.54 -6.58
CA ALA A 19 9.31 -14.93 -7.38
C ALA A 19 8.35 -15.88 -6.64
N ALA A 20 8.87 -16.79 -5.82
CA ALA A 20 8.06 -17.73 -5.02
C ALA A 20 7.31 -17.01 -3.87
N LEU A 21 7.81 -15.89 -3.37
CA LEU A 21 7.13 -15.09 -2.33
C LEU A 21 5.93 -14.30 -2.88
N TYR A 22 5.82 -14.11 -4.19
CA TYR A 22 4.69 -13.42 -4.84
C TYR A 22 3.52 -14.34 -5.21
N ALA A 23 3.61 -15.64 -4.99
CA ALA A 23 2.66 -16.63 -5.51
C ALA A 23 1.51 -16.99 -4.56
N THR A 24 1.24 -16.23 -3.49
CA THR A 24 0.13 -16.57 -2.59
C THR A 24 -1.03 -15.60 -2.70
N ALA A 25 -2.04 -16.06 -3.42
CA ALA A 25 -3.48 -15.86 -3.23
C ALA A 25 -3.97 -14.47 -2.79
N GLN A 26 -4.38 -13.67 -3.74
CA GLN A 26 -5.03 -12.38 -3.49
C GLN A 26 -6.51 -12.42 -3.91
N GLU A 27 -7.29 -13.35 -3.43
CA GLU A 27 -8.72 -13.35 -3.76
C GLU A 27 -9.55 -12.33 -2.95
N ALA A 28 -9.03 -11.80 -1.86
CA ALA A 28 -9.81 -10.98 -0.93
C ALA A 28 -9.36 -9.51 -0.79
N THR A 29 -8.33 -9.07 -1.52
CA THR A 29 -7.87 -7.68 -1.42
C THR A 29 -8.02 -6.95 -2.75
N LEU A 30 -8.64 -5.77 -2.70
CA LEU A 30 -8.70 -4.90 -3.87
C LEU A 30 -7.28 -4.39 -4.20
N PRO A 31 -6.87 -4.43 -5.48
CA PRO A 31 -5.56 -3.93 -5.89
C PRO A 31 -5.37 -2.45 -5.50
N THR A 32 -4.14 -2.07 -5.25
CA THR A 32 -3.80 -0.69 -4.94
C THR A 32 -3.74 0.14 -6.22
N PRO A 33 -4.48 1.26 -6.31
CA PRO A 33 -4.52 2.09 -7.52
C PRO A 33 -3.38 3.10 -7.61
N ASP A 34 -2.29 2.87 -6.93
CA ASP A 34 -1.15 3.79 -6.85
C ASP A 34 -0.18 3.55 -8.01
N ALA A 35 -0.25 4.39 -9.03
CA ALA A 35 0.61 4.29 -10.21
C ALA A 35 2.11 4.45 -9.86
N LYS A 36 2.45 5.26 -8.84
CA LYS A 36 3.84 5.42 -8.39
C LYS A 36 4.35 4.13 -7.76
N ALA A 37 3.58 3.52 -6.86
CA ALA A 37 3.94 2.24 -6.25
C ALA A 37 4.05 1.13 -7.30
N LEU A 38 3.12 1.07 -8.26
CA LEU A 38 3.18 0.10 -9.36
C LEU A 38 4.43 0.30 -10.22
N GLY A 39 4.78 1.53 -10.55
CA GLY A 39 5.99 1.88 -11.30
C GLY A 39 7.29 1.53 -10.56
N MET A 40 7.24 1.48 -9.23
CA MET A 40 8.35 1.08 -8.35
C MET A 40 8.35 -0.42 -8.01
N GLY A 41 7.61 -1.25 -8.76
CA GLY A 41 7.53 -2.69 -8.52
C GLY A 41 6.75 -3.08 -7.27
N GLY A 42 5.85 -2.23 -6.81
CA GLY A 42 5.00 -2.47 -5.65
C GLY A 42 5.51 -1.88 -4.33
N VAL A 43 6.65 -1.18 -4.33
CA VAL A 43 7.17 -0.49 -3.14
C VAL A 43 6.24 0.68 -2.80
N ALA A 44 5.54 0.59 -1.69
CA ALA A 44 4.45 1.50 -1.35
C ALA A 44 4.48 2.01 0.11
N MET A 45 5.10 1.26 1.02
CA MET A 45 5.03 1.56 2.46
C MET A 45 5.70 2.88 2.85
N THR A 46 6.69 3.30 2.09
CA THR A 46 7.49 4.50 2.37
C THR A 46 7.52 5.48 1.21
N THR A 47 6.89 5.11 0.10
CA THR A 47 6.74 5.97 -1.07
C THR A 47 5.75 7.10 -0.78
N LEU A 48 6.13 8.35 -1.08
CA LEU A 48 5.21 9.48 -0.95
C LEU A 48 4.24 9.50 -2.14
N SER A 49 3.11 8.85 -1.97
CA SER A 49 2.08 8.68 -3.02
C SER A 49 0.96 9.71 -2.94
N GLY A 50 1.16 10.77 -2.17
CA GLY A 50 0.14 11.81 -1.99
C GLY A 50 -1.15 11.25 -1.42
N SER A 51 -2.29 11.51 -2.07
CA SER A 51 -3.59 11.03 -1.59
C SER A 51 -3.78 9.51 -1.70
N HIS A 52 -3.01 8.80 -2.54
CA HIS A 52 -3.05 7.33 -2.61
C HIS A 52 -2.41 6.64 -1.39
N ALA A 53 -1.72 7.39 -0.53
CA ALA A 53 -1.17 6.86 0.72
C ALA A 53 -2.22 6.18 1.61
N ILE A 54 -3.50 6.57 1.51
CA ILE A 54 -4.61 5.94 2.25
C ILE A 54 -4.70 4.43 2.00
N TYR A 55 -4.29 3.93 0.83
CA TYR A 55 -4.34 2.51 0.49
C TYR A 55 -3.11 1.73 0.95
N ASN A 56 -1.98 2.41 1.09
CA ASN A 56 -0.69 1.80 1.38
C ASN A 56 -0.30 2.03 2.85
N ASN A 57 0.19 3.22 3.15
CA ASN A 57 0.57 3.66 4.47
C ASN A 57 0.05 5.08 4.68
N SER A 58 -1.12 5.21 5.30
CA SER A 58 -1.79 6.49 5.48
C SER A 58 -0.95 7.50 6.28
N ALA A 59 -0.05 7.02 7.16
CA ALA A 59 0.85 7.89 7.91
C ALA A 59 1.79 8.71 7.03
N THR A 60 2.15 8.21 5.83
CA THR A 60 3.07 8.92 4.93
C THR A 60 2.47 10.18 4.30
N ALA A 61 1.14 10.28 4.21
CA ALA A 61 0.44 11.44 3.65
C ALA A 61 0.79 12.74 4.39
N ILE A 62 1.07 12.67 5.71
CA ILE A 62 1.40 13.83 6.53
C ILE A 62 2.74 14.49 6.12
N PHE A 63 3.62 13.75 5.44
CA PHE A 63 4.89 14.27 4.94
C PHE A 63 4.75 14.95 3.56
N SER A 64 3.57 14.91 2.94
CA SER A 64 3.29 15.68 1.72
C SER A 64 3.46 17.17 1.99
N GLN A 65 3.99 17.90 1.03
CA GLN A 65 4.10 19.36 1.10
C GLN A 65 2.77 20.05 0.79
N MET A 66 1.81 19.35 0.17
CA MET A 66 0.52 19.92 -0.20
C MET A 66 -0.42 19.99 1.01
N PRO A 67 -1.18 21.08 1.18
CA PRO A 67 -2.21 21.17 2.22
C PRO A 67 -3.42 20.29 1.93
N SER A 68 -3.73 20.07 0.66
CA SER A 68 -4.79 19.18 0.19
C SER A 68 -4.45 18.63 -1.19
N GLN A 69 -4.93 17.43 -1.49
CA GLN A 69 -4.75 16.80 -2.79
C GLN A 69 -5.93 15.89 -3.09
N VAL A 70 -6.35 15.88 -4.34
CA VAL A 70 -7.29 14.91 -4.89
C VAL A 70 -6.62 14.23 -6.06
N SER A 71 -6.74 12.92 -6.15
CA SER A 71 -6.21 12.10 -7.23
C SER A 71 -7.26 11.09 -7.68
N SER A 72 -7.24 10.77 -8.96
CA SER A 72 -8.03 9.69 -9.52
C SER A 72 -7.14 8.75 -10.31
N SER A 73 -7.48 7.48 -10.32
CA SER A 73 -6.80 6.46 -11.10
C SER A 73 -7.83 5.63 -11.85
N TYR A 74 -7.50 5.34 -13.09
CA TYR A 74 -8.21 4.37 -13.91
C TYR A 74 -7.21 3.36 -14.46
N TYR A 75 -7.59 2.11 -14.41
CA TYR A 75 -6.84 1.03 -15.00
C TYR A 75 -7.81 0.06 -15.65
N GLY A 76 -7.65 -0.17 -16.94
CA GLY A 76 -8.44 -1.13 -17.70
C GLY A 76 -7.53 -2.11 -18.43
N GLN A 77 -7.76 -3.40 -18.25
CA GLN A 77 -7.04 -4.45 -18.96
C GLN A 77 -7.98 -5.63 -19.26
N GLY A 78 -8.39 -5.72 -20.52
CA GLY A 78 -9.25 -6.82 -20.98
C GLY A 78 -10.60 -6.82 -20.27
N GLU A 79 -10.81 -7.82 -19.43
CA GLU A 79 -12.06 -8.07 -18.70
C GLU A 79 -12.18 -7.29 -17.37
N PHE A 80 -11.23 -6.38 -17.07
CA PHE A 80 -11.16 -5.70 -15.79
C PHE A 80 -11.11 -4.19 -15.97
N ASP A 81 -11.98 -3.50 -15.26
CA ASP A 81 -11.92 -2.06 -15.07
C ASP A 81 -11.77 -1.72 -13.59
N TYR A 82 -10.86 -0.84 -13.30
CA TYR A 82 -10.58 -0.40 -11.96
C TYR A 82 -10.60 1.12 -11.89
N TYR A 83 -11.41 1.65 -10.97
CA TYR A 83 -11.56 3.07 -10.73
C TYR A 83 -11.19 3.37 -9.28
N ALA A 84 -10.48 4.47 -9.07
CA ALA A 84 -10.24 4.97 -7.72
C ALA A 84 -10.22 6.50 -7.70
N VAL A 85 -10.73 7.07 -6.63
CA VAL A 85 -10.65 8.48 -6.30
C VAL A 85 -10.21 8.60 -4.85
N THR A 86 -9.22 9.44 -4.60
CA THR A 86 -8.71 9.69 -3.26
C THR A 86 -8.55 11.16 -2.99
N GLY A 87 -8.62 11.54 -1.75
CA GLY A 87 -8.32 12.90 -1.33
C GLY A 87 -7.80 12.96 0.09
N PHE A 88 -7.03 13.99 0.37
CA PHE A 88 -6.72 14.36 1.74
C PHE A 88 -6.82 15.87 1.95
N CYS A 89 -7.05 16.25 3.18
CA CYS A 89 -7.01 17.63 3.65
C CYS A 89 -6.27 17.68 4.98
N ARG A 90 -5.31 18.58 5.07
CA ARG A 90 -4.58 18.89 6.28
C ARG A 90 -5.31 20.01 7.02
N PHE A 91 -5.68 19.81 8.28
CA PHE A 91 -6.36 20.83 9.10
C PHE A 91 -5.39 21.77 9.77
N ASP A 92 -4.21 21.24 10.16
CA ASP A 92 -3.13 21.94 10.81
C ASP A 92 -1.79 21.26 10.49
N ASN A 93 -0.70 21.69 11.13
CA ASN A 93 0.64 21.13 10.89
C ASN A 93 0.80 19.68 11.36
N VAL A 94 -0.15 19.14 12.11
CA VAL A 94 -0.05 17.84 12.78
C VAL A 94 -1.11 16.85 12.34
N ASN A 95 -2.28 17.32 11.86
CA ASN A 95 -3.46 16.49 11.62
C ASN A 95 -3.90 16.54 10.16
N LEU A 96 -4.27 15.38 9.62
CA LEU A 96 -4.68 15.21 8.23
C LEU A 96 -5.79 14.16 8.13
N ALA A 97 -6.89 14.49 7.42
CA ALA A 97 -7.94 13.53 7.08
C ALA A 97 -7.77 13.05 5.64
N GLN A 98 -8.20 11.83 5.40
CA GLN A 98 -8.13 11.17 4.11
C GLN A 98 -9.46 10.50 3.80
N ILE A 99 -9.79 10.46 2.51
CA ILE A 99 -10.92 9.71 1.99
C ILE A 99 -10.48 8.98 0.72
N GLY A 100 -10.98 7.77 0.53
CA GLY A 100 -10.75 6.98 -0.66
C GLY A 100 -12.01 6.24 -1.07
N TRP A 101 -12.21 6.13 -2.35
CA TRP A 101 -13.19 5.25 -2.96
C TRP A 101 -12.51 4.50 -4.10
N ARG A 102 -12.78 3.20 -4.20
CA ARG A 102 -12.30 2.36 -5.28
C ARG A 102 -13.34 1.34 -5.65
N GLN A 103 -13.40 1.04 -6.94
CA GLN A 103 -14.32 0.08 -7.52
C GLN A 103 -13.59 -0.77 -8.53
N TYR A 104 -13.83 -2.05 -8.48
CA TYR A 104 -13.24 -3.04 -9.34
C TYR A 104 -14.34 -3.85 -10.02
N LEU A 105 -14.45 -3.66 -11.33
CA LEU A 105 -15.41 -4.32 -12.19
C LEU A 105 -14.72 -5.47 -12.90
N ARG A 106 -15.30 -6.66 -12.82
CA ARG A 106 -14.86 -7.84 -13.57
C ARG A 106 -15.98 -8.29 -14.49
N GLU A 107 -15.64 -8.95 -15.59
CA GLU A 107 -16.64 -9.65 -16.39
C GLU A 107 -17.49 -10.59 -15.52
N ARG A 108 -18.70 -10.88 -16.00
CA ARG A 108 -19.70 -11.70 -15.33
C ARG A 108 -20.39 -11.07 -14.11
N GLY A 109 -20.39 -9.74 -14.02
CA GLY A 109 -21.15 -9.03 -12.98
C GLY A 109 -20.50 -9.01 -11.59
N ASN A 110 -19.23 -9.40 -11.46
CA ASN A 110 -18.49 -9.15 -10.25
C ASN A 110 -18.20 -7.64 -10.11
N ASN A 111 -18.54 -7.09 -8.96
CA ASN A 111 -18.34 -5.68 -8.68
C ASN A 111 -17.90 -5.55 -7.22
N ASP A 112 -16.63 -5.25 -7.03
CA ASP A 112 -16.06 -5.06 -5.72
C ASP A 112 -15.83 -3.56 -5.49
N MET A 113 -16.34 -3.03 -4.39
CA MET A 113 -16.23 -1.63 -4.03
C MET A 113 -15.65 -1.50 -2.63
N ALA A 114 -14.85 -0.48 -2.39
CA ALA A 114 -14.43 -0.11 -1.06
C ALA A 114 -14.46 1.40 -0.85
N VAL A 115 -14.83 1.80 0.36
CA VAL A 115 -14.73 3.17 0.86
C VAL A 115 -13.80 3.18 2.05
N ASP A 116 -12.81 4.05 2.00
CA ASP A 116 -11.77 4.20 3.02
C ASP A 116 -11.88 5.60 3.64
N LEU A 117 -11.86 5.67 4.98
CA LEU A 117 -11.78 6.90 5.74
C LEU A 117 -10.54 6.85 6.62
N GLY A 118 -9.64 7.80 6.43
CA GLY A 118 -8.34 7.82 7.08
C GLY A 118 -8.10 9.08 7.92
N TYR A 119 -7.31 8.90 8.95
CA TYR A 119 -6.77 9.98 9.74
C TYR A 119 -5.30 9.73 10.02
N SER A 120 -4.47 10.76 9.87
CA SER A 120 -3.05 10.69 10.15
C SER A 120 -2.62 11.84 11.03
N ARG A 121 -1.68 11.54 11.93
CA ARG A 121 -1.14 12.50 12.89
C ARG A 121 0.38 12.44 12.95
N ARG A 122 1.00 13.61 12.92
CA ARG A 122 2.43 13.77 13.14
C ARG A 122 2.73 13.72 14.64
N LEU A 123 3.69 12.90 15.02
CA LEU A 123 4.20 12.79 16.39
C LEU A 123 5.62 13.35 16.43
N GLY A 124 5.74 14.67 16.58
CA GLY A 124 7.02 15.37 16.47
C GLY A 124 7.49 15.53 15.01
N ASP A 125 8.78 15.80 14.82
CA ASP A 125 9.32 16.21 13.52
C ASP A 125 9.47 15.05 12.53
N ARG A 126 9.67 13.83 13.03
CA ARG A 126 10.08 12.67 12.23
C ARG A 126 9.08 11.55 12.18
N TRP A 127 8.15 11.46 13.13
CA TRP A 127 7.21 10.35 13.26
C TRP A 127 5.82 10.76 12.83
N ALA A 128 5.13 9.81 12.23
CA ALA A 128 3.70 9.91 11.93
C ALA A 128 3.01 8.57 12.19
N VAL A 129 1.75 8.63 12.56
CA VAL A 129 0.86 7.47 12.69
C VAL A 129 -0.40 7.72 11.89
N GLY A 130 -1.03 6.65 11.45
CA GLY A 130 -2.26 6.71 10.68
C GLY A 130 -3.19 5.57 11.02
N ILE A 131 -4.47 5.82 10.89
CA ILE A 131 -5.54 4.84 11.00
C ILE A 131 -6.47 5.01 9.80
N VAL A 132 -6.91 3.90 9.21
CA VAL A 132 -7.89 3.88 8.12
C VAL A 132 -8.98 2.89 8.48
N GLY A 133 -10.22 3.34 8.49
CA GLY A 133 -11.40 2.48 8.50
C GLY A 133 -11.84 2.20 7.07
N ARG A 134 -12.10 0.95 6.75
CA ARG A 134 -12.50 0.49 5.42
C ARG A 134 -13.80 -0.27 5.47
N TYR A 135 -14.74 0.12 4.62
CA TYR A 135 -15.91 -0.69 4.28
C TYR A 135 -15.72 -1.29 2.89
N MET A 136 -15.95 -2.57 2.75
CA MET A 136 -15.87 -3.30 1.48
C MET A 136 -17.21 -3.95 1.18
N HIS A 137 -17.66 -3.82 -0.05
CA HIS A 137 -18.82 -4.49 -0.61
C HIS A 137 -18.35 -5.34 -1.80
N LEU A 138 -18.43 -6.65 -1.63
CA LEU A 138 -17.97 -7.62 -2.62
C LEU A 138 -19.19 -8.30 -3.24
N LYS A 139 -19.40 -8.05 -4.52
CA LYS A 139 -20.50 -8.68 -5.27
C LYS A 139 -19.96 -9.75 -6.20
N ARG A 140 -20.46 -10.95 -6.01
CA ARG A 140 -20.24 -12.11 -6.88
C ARG A 140 -21.54 -12.47 -7.61
N PRO A 141 -21.52 -13.29 -8.69
CA PRO A 141 -22.73 -13.67 -9.40
C PRO A 141 -23.77 -14.32 -8.51
N ASP A 142 -23.35 -15.15 -7.55
CA ASP A 142 -24.19 -15.97 -6.70
C ASP A 142 -24.20 -15.53 -5.22
N ASP A 143 -23.39 -14.54 -4.85
CA ASP A 143 -23.23 -14.15 -3.45
C ASP A 143 -22.82 -12.66 -3.32
N THR A 144 -23.13 -12.09 -2.17
CA THR A 144 -22.74 -10.73 -1.80
C THR A 144 -22.22 -10.73 -0.38
N ALA A 145 -21.05 -10.14 -0.17
CA ALA A 145 -20.43 -10.08 1.15
C ALA A 145 -19.99 -8.65 1.47
N ASP A 146 -20.28 -8.22 2.68
CA ASP A 146 -19.82 -6.96 3.24
C ASP A 146 -18.72 -7.21 4.25
N ALA A 147 -17.72 -6.34 4.32
CA ALA A 147 -16.66 -6.45 5.30
C ALA A 147 -16.28 -5.07 5.86
N LEU A 148 -15.88 -5.08 7.12
CA LEU A 148 -15.27 -3.94 7.79
C LEU A 148 -13.85 -4.28 8.21
N ALA A 149 -12.93 -3.36 7.96
CA ALA A 149 -11.54 -3.50 8.35
C ALA A 149 -10.97 -2.19 8.87
N VAL A 150 -9.91 -2.30 9.65
CA VAL A 150 -9.10 -1.17 10.11
C VAL A 150 -7.65 -1.44 9.75
N ASP A 151 -6.99 -0.43 9.21
CA ASP A 151 -5.54 -0.43 8.98
C ASP A 151 -4.89 0.53 9.99
N LEU A 152 -3.81 0.08 10.62
CA LEU A 152 -2.95 0.90 11.47
C LEU A 152 -1.60 1.06 10.79
N SER A 153 -1.10 2.28 10.74
CA SER A 153 0.16 2.56 10.06
C SER A 153 1.04 3.51 10.84
N ALA A 154 2.35 3.38 10.62
CA ALA A 154 3.35 4.28 11.15
C ALA A 154 4.40 4.59 10.09
N ALA A 155 4.98 5.77 10.16
CA ALA A 155 6.05 6.18 9.29
C ALA A 155 7.04 7.08 10.03
N TRP A 156 8.30 6.93 9.66
CA TRP A 156 9.41 7.72 10.15
C TRP A 156 10.18 8.28 8.98
N SER A 157 10.56 9.56 9.04
CA SER A 157 11.26 10.26 7.99
C SER A 157 12.41 11.06 8.58
N MET A 158 13.61 10.87 8.03
CA MET A 158 14.82 11.54 8.48
C MET A 158 15.59 12.11 7.30
N PRO A 159 15.83 13.44 7.28
CA PRO A 159 16.77 14.03 6.33
C PRO A 159 18.20 13.56 6.66
N LEU A 160 18.99 13.27 5.61
CA LEU A 160 20.38 12.88 5.69
C LEU A 160 21.25 14.00 5.11
N GLU A 161 22.13 14.57 5.92
CA GLU A 161 22.92 15.76 5.56
C GLU A 161 24.15 15.43 4.72
N ASN A 162 24.59 14.16 4.68
CA ASN A 162 25.87 13.77 4.07
C ASN A 162 25.73 12.81 2.88
N VAL A 163 24.53 12.68 2.32
CA VAL A 163 24.24 11.80 1.18
C VAL A 163 23.58 12.63 0.06
N GLY A 164 24.28 12.83 -1.05
CA GLY A 164 23.81 13.69 -2.14
C GLY A 164 23.63 15.14 -1.73
N SER A 165 22.87 15.91 -2.51
CA SER A 165 22.56 17.32 -2.21
C SER A 165 21.48 17.42 -1.14
N TYR A 166 20.45 16.59 -1.23
CA TYR A 166 19.38 16.41 -0.23
C TYR A 166 18.93 14.96 -0.29
N SER A 167 18.99 14.28 0.83
CA SER A 167 18.51 12.90 0.92
C SER A 167 17.57 12.73 2.09
N THR A 168 16.60 11.86 1.94
CA THR A 168 15.63 11.53 3.01
C THR A 168 15.49 10.03 3.11
N LEU A 169 15.79 9.50 4.28
CA LEU A 169 15.52 8.11 4.62
C LEU A 169 14.12 8.01 5.24
N ARG A 170 13.29 7.11 4.71
CA ARG A 170 11.98 6.79 5.29
C ARG A 170 11.89 5.33 5.65
N VAL A 171 11.26 5.07 6.78
CA VAL A 171 10.89 3.73 7.24
C VAL A 171 9.41 3.76 7.56
N GLY A 172 8.68 2.75 7.19
CA GLY A 172 7.25 2.69 7.45
C GLY A 172 6.76 1.27 7.62
N GLY A 173 5.57 1.15 8.20
CA GLY A 173 4.90 -0.13 8.35
C GLY A 173 3.41 0.03 8.52
N LYS A 174 2.70 -1.04 8.20
CA LYS A 174 1.24 -1.16 8.28
C LYS A 174 0.87 -2.51 8.84
N LEU A 175 -0.10 -2.52 9.74
CA LEU A 175 -0.89 -3.69 10.10
C LEU A 175 -2.28 -3.48 9.50
N GLY A 176 -2.58 -4.24 8.48
CA GLY A 176 -3.76 -4.02 7.64
C GLY A 176 -4.82 -5.08 7.80
N ASN A 177 -6.04 -4.74 7.36
CA ASN A 177 -7.21 -5.60 7.33
C ASN A 177 -7.58 -6.20 8.71
N LEU A 178 -7.41 -5.43 9.78
CA LEU A 178 -7.90 -5.79 11.11
C LEU A 178 -9.43 -5.72 11.11
N GLY A 179 -10.09 -6.85 10.92
CA GLY A 179 -11.55 -6.88 10.83
C GLY A 179 -12.07 -8.19 10.27
N GLY A 180 -13.23 -8.14 9.63
CA GLY A 180 -13.84 -9.33 9.07
C GLY A 180 -15.09 -9.04 8.27
N TYR A 181 -15.67 -10.10 7.72
CA TYR A 181 -16.93 -10.05 7.01
C TYR A 181 -18.11 -9.88 7.96
N LEU A 182 -19.10 -9.13 7.50
CA LEU A 182 -20.38 -8.95 8.20
C LEU A 182 -21.32 -10.08 7.80
N GLY A 183 -21.88 -10.77 8.79
CA GLY A 183 -22.80 -11.88 8.57
C GLY A 183 -22.12 -13.25 8.67
N LYS A 184 -22.88 -14.31 8.35
CA LYS A 184 -22.39 -15.70 8.35
C LYS A 184 -21.77 -15.99 6.99
N THR A 185 -20.47 -15.87 6.88
CA THR A 185 -19.71 -16.24 5.69
C THR A 185 -18.55 -17.14 6.08
N ASP A 186 -18.18 -18.05 5.21
CA ASP A 186 -16.99 -18.88 5.37
C ASP A 186 -15.70 -18.13 4.96
N TYR A 187 -15.84 -16.88 4.53
CA TYR A 187 -14.72 -16.05 4.12
C TYR A 187 -14.04 -15.41 5.33
N THR A 188 -12.72 -15.42 5.29
CA THR A 188 -11.88 -14.70 6.27
C THR A 188 -11.13 -13.59 5.57
N LEU A 189 -11.09 -12.41 6.18
CA LEU A 189 -10.30 -11.31 5.68
C LEU A 189 -8.84 -11.54 6.08
N PRO A 190 -7.89 -11.65 5.12
CA PRO A 190 -6.50 -11.87 5.47
C PRO A 190 -5.91 -10.58 6.07
N MET A 191 -5.44 -10.67 7.31
CA MET A 191 -4.66 -9.60 7.93
C MET A 191 -3.26 -9.56 7.29
N ASP A 192 -2.71 -8.37 7.11
CA ASP A 192 -1.37 -8.18 6.59
C ASP A 192 -0.50 -7.35 7.56
N LEU A 193 0.76 -7.73 7.65
CA LEU A 193 1.82 -6.92 8.25
C LEU A 193 2.81 -6.58 7.14
N THR A 194 2.97 -5.31 6.86
CA THR A 194 3.90 -4.84 5.83
C THR A 194 4.84 -3.80 6.42
N ALA A 195 6.11 -3.88 6.08
CA ALA A 195 7.13 -2.91 6.46
C ALA A 195 7.98 -2.55 5.25
N GLY A 196 8.49 -1.34 5.22
CA GLY A 196 9.30 -0.87 4.10
C GLY A 196 10.32 0.18 4.49
N VAL A 197 11.28 0.37 3.61
CA VAL A 197 12.31 1.40 3.68
C VAL A 197 12.48 2.03 2.32
N ALA A 198 12.66 3.35 2.26
CA ALA A 198 13.03 4.05 1.03
C ALA A 198 14.04 5.15 1.32
N LEU A 199 14.93 5.35 0.38
CA LEU A 199 15.86 6.47 0.31
C LEU A 199 15.54 7.30 -0.92
N ASP A 200 15.17 8.56 -0.71
CA ASP A 200 15.11 9.55 -1.76
C ASP A 200 16.40 10.35 -1.73
N THR A 201 17.00 10.57 -2.88
CA THR A 201 18.21 11.38 -3.01
C THR A 201 18.14 12.26 -4.25
N PHE A 202 18.50 13.52 -4.09
CA PHE A 202 18.68 14.43 -5.22
C PHE A 202 20.14 14.40 -5.65
N LEU A 203 20.36 13.98 -6.90
CA LEU A 203 21.69 14.01 -7.51
C LEU A 203 21.99 15.41 -8.07
N SER A 204 20.96 16.14 -8.46
CA SER A 204 21.00 17.52 -8.93
C SER A 204 19.61 18.13 -8.78
N ASP A 205 19.47 19.42 -9.02
CA ASP A 205 18.17 20.13 -8.96
C ASP A 205 17.10 19.53 -9.90
N ALA A 206 17.53 18.77 -10.91
CA ALA A 206 16.64 18.17 -11.92
C ALA A 206 16.50 16.63 -11.81
N HIS A 207 17.28 15.97 -10.95
CA HIS A 207 17.32 14.51 -10.87
C HIS A 207 17.13 14.02 -9.45
N GLU A 208 15.99 13.40 -9.22
CA GLU A 208 15.64 12.67 -7.98
C GLU A 208 15.68 11.18 -8.26
N ILE A 209 16.30 10.43 -7.37
CA ILE A 209 16.31 8.96 -7.38
C ILE A 209 15.67 8.49 -6.07
N THR A 210 14.67 7.62 -6.20
CA THR A 210 14.07 6.88 -5.09
C THR A 210 14.44 5.42 -5.21
N VAL A 211 15.01 4.87 -4.15
CA VAL A 211 15.27 3.43 -4.01
C VAL A 211 14.56 2.94 -2.76
N GLY A 212 13.81 1.86 -2.88
CA GLY A 212 13.07 1.32 -1.75
C GLY A 212 12.86 -0.18 -1.84
N ALA A 213 12.48 -0.75 -0.70
CA ALA A 213 12.10 -2.14 -0.57
C ALA A 213 11.01 -2.29 0.48
N ASP A 214 10.00 -3.10 0.16
CA ASP A 214 8.95 -3.49 1.07
C ASP A 214 8.98 -4.99 1.31
N TRP A 215 8.60 -5.38 2.51
CA TRP A 215 8.38 -6.75 2.91
C TRP A 215 7.00 -6.87 3.54
N GLY A 216 6.23 -7.88 3.12
CA GLY A 216 4.88 -8.13 3.61
C GLY A 216 4.68 -9.59 4.02
N TYR A 217 3.87 -9.80 5.04
CA TYR A 217 3.44 -11.10 5.50
C TYR A 217 1.92 -11.10 5.73
N TYR A 218 1.23 -12.09 5.18
CA TYR A 218 -0.20 -12.29 5.35
C TYR A 218 -0.47 -13.34 6.41
N PHE A 219 -1.29 -12.99 7.39
CA PHE A 219 -1.82 -13.91 8.38
C PHE A 219 -3.15 -14.45 7.84
N SER A 220 -3.14 -15.66 7.34
CA SER A 220 -4.39 -16.38 7.02
C SER A 220 -4.86 -17.06 8.30
N PRO A 221 -5.98 -16.65 8.91
CA PRO A 221 -6.58 -17.50 9.94
C PRO A 221 -6.96 -18.79 9.23
N GLY A 222 -6.35 -19.89 9.68
CA GLY A 222 -6.33 -21.16 8.99
C GLY A 222 -7.68 -21.55 8.42
N SER A 223 -7.76 -21.63 7.11
CA SER A 223 -8.77 -22.42 6.43
C SER A 223 -8.56 -23.86 6.90
N ARG A 224 -9.45 -24.37 7.71
CA ARG A 224 -9.60 -25.81 7.84
C ARG A 224 -10.02 -26.27 6.45
N CYS A 225 -9.07 -26.76 5.66
CA CYS A 225 -9.40 -27.58 4.52
C CYS A 225 -10.23 -28.78 5.03
N PRO A 226 -11.39 -29.05 4.42
CA PRO A 226 -12.15 -30.23 4.71
C PRO A 226 -11.37 -31.51 4.35
#